data_e549bfb73c8dfd361bbb49f8de0e1090
#
_entry.id   e549bfb73c8dfd361bbb49f8de0e1090
#
_cell.length_a   1.000
_cell.length_b   1.000
_cell.length_c   1.000
_cell.angle_alpha   90.00
_cell.angle_beta   90.00
_cell.angle_gamma   90.00
#
_symmetry.space_group_name_H-M   'P 1'
#
loop_
_entity.id
_entity.type
_entity.pdbx_description
1 polymer ?
#
loop_
_entity_poly.entity_id
_entity_poly.type
_entity_poly.pdbx_seq_one_letter_code
_entity_poly.pdbx_strand_id
1 'polypeptide(L)'
;IEMPGFKPSHEVKAMLDDADVFLLPSITGTDGDMEGIPVALMEAMAVGIPVVSTVHSGIPELVEAGKSGWLVPENDVQALSARLAEFSRIDHDTLESVITRAREKVAQDFNQQAINRQLASLLQTI
;
A
#
# COMPACT_ATOMS: atom_id res chain seq x y z
N ILE A 1 6.57 14.31 15.63
CA ILE A 1 5.72 14.23 14.43
C ILE A 1 5.90 15.53 13.63
N GLU A 2 6.18 15.39 12.36
CA GLU A 2 6.26 16.51 11.43
C GLU A 2 5.04 16.48 10.52
N MET A 3 4.51 17.67 10.21
CA MET A 3 3.38 17.85 9.28
C MET A 3 3.78 18.86 8.21
N PRO A 4 4.54 18.44 7.19
CA PRO A 4 5.15 19.38 6.23
C PRO A 4 4.15 20.00 5.25
N GLY A 5 2.89 19.58 5.25
CA GLY A 5 1.88 20.05 4.31
C GLY A 5 2.09 19.48 2.89
N PHE A 6 1.53 20.14 1.90
CA PHE A 6 1.65 19.73 0.50
C PHE A 6 3.11 19.78 0.03
N LYS A 7 3.53 18.72 -0.66
CA LYS A 7 4.88 18.60 -1.25
C LYS A 7 4.79 18.18 -2.72
N PRO A 8 5.67 18.70 -3.59
CA PRO A 8 5.73 18.23 -4.97
C PRO A 8 6.25 16.78 -5.06
N SER A 9 5.96 16.11 -6.17
CA SER A 9 6.22 14.68 -6.36
C SER A 9 7.66 14.26 -6.08
N HIS A 10 8.65 15.08 -6.45
CA HIS A 10 10.07 14.75 -6.22
C HIS A 10 10.45 14.79 -4.73
N GLU A 11 9.82 15.66 -3.95
CA GLU A 11 10.02 15.70 -2.49
C GLU A 11 9.31 14.54 -1.80
N VAL A 12 8.11 14.17 -2.26
CA VAL A 12 7.38 12.99 -1.76
C VAL A 12 8.21 11.73 -2.02
N LYS A 13 8.80 11.59 -3.21
CA LYS A 13 9.68 10.47 -3.52
C LYS A 13 10.89 10.41 -2.58
N ALA A 14 11.52 11.54 -2.32
CA ALA A 14 12.66 11.60 -1.39
C ALA A 14 12.25 11.20 0.03
N MET A 15 11.07 11.61 0.49
CA MET A 15 10.53 11.20 1.78
C MET A 15 10.26 9.69 1.83
N LEU A 16 9.72 9.13 0.75
CA LEU A 16 9.51 7.68 0.64
C LEU A 16 10.82 6.90 0.66
N ASP A 17 11.83 7.37 -0.06
CA ASP A 17 13.16 6.73 -0.11
C ASP A 17 13.82 6.66 1.28
N ASP A 18 13.50 7.59 2.17
CA ASP A 18 14.05 7.70 3.52
C ASP A 18 13.17 7.06 4.60
N ALA A 19 11.99 6.58 4.24
CA ALA A 19 11.02 6.02 5.19
C ALA A 19 11.30 4.54 5.50
N ASP A 20 11.05 4.14 6.74
CA ASP A 20 11.14 2.74 7.18
C ASP A 20 9.84 1.98 6.94
N VAL A 21 8.71 2.68 6.97
CA VAL A 21 7.37 2.12 6.74
C VAL A 21 6.44 3.19 6.18
N PHE A 22 5.57 2.81 5.27
CA PHE A 22 4.48 3.66 4.78
C PHE A 22 3.18 3.26 5.45
N LEU A 23 2.53 4.22 6.08
CA LEU A 23 1.30 4.00 6.84
C LEU A 23 0.15 4.76 6.20
N LEU A 24 -0.91 4.05 5.82
CA LEU A 24 -2.13 4.65 5.27
C LEU A 24 -3.37 4.00 5.91
N PRO A 25 -3.81 4.48 7.08
CA PRO A 25 -4.95 3.90 7.77
C PRO A 25 -6.29 4.44 7.26
N SER A 26 -6.60 4.19 6.00
CA SER A 26 -7.84 4.63 5.36
C SER A 26 -9.08 4.12 6.07
N ILE A 27 -10.11 4.95 6.12
CA ILE A 27 -11.41 4.62 6.72
C ILE A 27 -12.54 5.03 5.78
N THR A 28 -13.69 4.40 5.93
CA THR A 28 -14.92 4.83 5.26
C THR A 28 -15.37 6.16 5.85
N GLY A 29 -15.69 7.15 5.00
CA GLY A 29 -16.20 8.44 5.44
C GLY A 29 -17.55 8.33 6.12
N THR A 30 -17.92 9.36 6.91
CA THR A 30 -19.20 9.40 7.63
C THR A 30 -20.41 9.41 6.71
N ASP A 31 -20.23 9.85 5.46
CA ASP A 31 -21.23 9.84 4.38
C ASP A 31 -21.20 8.56 3.54
N GLY A 32 -20.39 7.57 3.93
CA GLY A 32 -20.19 6.34 3.17
C GLY A 32 -19.15 6.47 2.06
N ASP A 33 -18.45 7.59 1.97
CA ASP A 33 -17.42 7.79 0.97
C ASP A 33 -16.22 6.85 1.18
N MET A 34 -15.77 6.24 0.09
CA MET A 34 -14.66 5.29 0.09
C MET A 34 -13.72 5.59 -1.06
N GLU A 35 -12.43 5.51 -0.77
CA GLU A 35 -11.42 5.55 -1.81
C GLU A 35 -11.47 4.28 -2.67
N GLY A 36 -10.94 4.35 -3.89
CA GLY A 36 -10.57 3.17 -4.65
C GLY A 36 -9.27 2.56 -4.11
N ILE A 37 -8.38 2.14 -5.01
CA ILE A 37 -7.03 1.71 -4.62
C ILE A 37 -6.12 2.94 -4.58
N PRO A 38 -5.57 3.31 -3.41
CA PRO A 38 -4.77 4.53 -3.29
C PRO A 38 -3.47 4.46 -4.10
N VAL A 39 -3.23 5.47 -4.95
CA VAL A 39 -2.00 5.57 -5.76
C VAL A 39 -0.75 5.66 -4.88
N ALA A 40 -0.83 6.40 -3.78
CA ALA A 40 0.29 6.55 -2.85
C ALA A 40 0.75 5.20 -2.27
N LEU A 41 -0.18 4.28 -2.05
CA LEU A 41 0.13 2.94 -1.57
C LEU A 41 0.87 2.12 -2.64
N MET A 42 0.44 2.22 -3.90
CA MET A 42 1.14 1.60 -5.03
C MET A 42 2.56 2.16 -5.20
N GLU A 43 2.71 3.47 -5.08
CA GLU A 43 4.01 4.13 -5.16
C GLU A 43 4.97 3.65 -4.07
N ALA A 44 4.52 3.56 -2.83
CA ALA A 44 5.32 3.06 -1.72
C ALA A 44 5.78 1.62 -1.95
N MET A 45 4.87 0.76 -2.41
CA MET A 45 5.19 -0.63 -2.73
C MET A 45 6.21 -0.74 -3.88
N ALA A 46 6.05 0.08 -4.92
CA ALA A 46 6.96 0.10 -6.07
C ALA A 46 8.37 0.57 -5.70
N VAL A 47 8.49 1.54 -4.81
CA VAL A 47 9.77 2.04 -4.30
C VAL A 47 10.47 1.01 -3.40
N GLY A 48 9.71 0.12 -2.77
CA GLY A 48 10.26 -0.92 -1.91
C GLY A 48 10.22 -0.58 -0.43
N ILE A 49 9.16 0.11 -0.01
CA ILE A 49 8.91 0.42 1.39
C ILE A 49 7.81 -0.52 1.91
N PRO A 50 7.98 -1.14 3.07
CA PRO A 50 6.92 -1.93 3.67
C PRO A 50 5.71 -1.07 3.97
N VAL A 51 4.52 -1.57 3.68
CA VAL A 51 3.26 -0.83 3.84
C VAL A 51 2.37 -1.45 4.91
N VAL A 52 1.72 -0.58 5.68
CA VAL A 52 0.66 -0.93 6.62
C VAL A 52 -0.57 -0.12 6.26
N SER A 53 -1.69 -0.78 6.05
CA SER A 53 -2.95 -0.12 5.69
C SER A 53 -4.13 -0.82 6.35
N THR A 54 -5.33 -0.53 5.90
CA THR A 54 -6.56 -1.06 6.46
C THR A 54 -7.29 -1.96 5.48
N VAL A 55 -8.14 -2.86 6.00
CA VAL A 55 -9.10 -3.62 5.20
C VAL A 55 -10.22 -2.66 4.77
N HIS A 56 -9.93 -1.83 3.77
CA HIS A 56 -10.79 -0.76 3.30
C HIS A 56 -10.88 -0.76 1.78
N SER A 57 -12.11 -0.77 1.25
CA SER A 57 -12.37 -0.66 -0.19
C SER A 57 -11.52 -1.64 -1.02
N GLY A 58 -10.82 -1.16 -2.03
CA GLY A 58 -9.97 -1.97 -2.91
C GLY A 58 -8.57 -2.28 -2.37
N ILE A 59 -8.21 -1.81 -1.18
CA ILE A 59 -6.86 -2.03 -0.61
C ILE A 59 -6.50 -3.51 -0.52
N PRO A 60 -7.40 -4.43 -0.10
CA PRO A 60 -7.07 -5.86 -0.06
C PRO A 60 -6.80 -6.49 -1.43
N GLU A 61 -7.20 -5.86 -2.52
CA GLU A 61 -6.85 -6.29 -3.88
C GLU A 61 -5.39 -5.99 -4.22
N LEU A 62 -4.84 -4.93 -3.65
CA LEU A 62 -3.46 -4.52 -3.83
C LEU A 62 -2.52 -5.17 -2.80
N VAL A 63 -2.90 -5.14 -1.53
CA VAL A 63 -2.07 -5.61 -0.42
C VAL A 63 -2.61 -6.95 0.08
N GLU A 64 -1.83 -8.00 -0.14
CA GLU A 64 -2.10 -9.32 0.44
C GLU A 64 -1.52 -9.36 1.85
N ALA A 65 -2.40 -9.47 2.85
CA ALA A 65 -2.03 -9.42 4.26
C ALA A 65 -0.98 -10.48 4.63
N GLY A 66 0.13 -10.03 5.18
CA GLY A 66 1.25 -10.88 5.59
C GLY A 66 2.15 -11.36 4.45
N LYS A 67 1.83 -11.03 3.19
CA LYS A 67 2.62 -11.42 2.01
C LYS A 67 3.26 -10.24 1.31
N SER A 68 2.50 -9.20 1.01
CA SER A 68 3.00 -8.01 0.32
C SER A 68 2.84 -6.72 1.15
N GLY A 69 2.35 -6.84 2.35
CA GLY A 69 2.16 -5.76 3.31
C GLY A 69 1.32 -6.25 4.47
N TRP A 70 0.87 -5.31 5.29
CA TRP A 70 0.06 -5.63 6.46
C TRP A 70 -1.22 -4.82 6.48
N LEU A 71 -2.32 -5.48 6.86
CA LEU A 71 -3.64 -4.88 6.95
C LEU A 71 -4.18 -5.02 8.37
N VAL A 72 -4.84 -3.97 8.84
CA VAL A 72 -5.58 -3.98 10.11
C VAL A 72 -7.02 -3.54 9.84
N PRO A 73 -7.98 -3.86 10.72
CA PRO A 73 -9.35 -3.35 10.56
C PRO A 73 -9.42 -1.82 10.58
N GLU A 74 -10.41 -1.26 9.90
CA GLU A 74 -10.69 0.18 9.98
C GLU A 74 -11.01 0.58 11.43
N ASN A 75 -10.60 1.78 11.82
CA ASN A 75 -10.87 2.37 13.14
C ASN A 75 -10.33 1.54 14.32
N ASP A 76 -9.42 0.61 14.09
CA ASP A 76 -8.83 -0.21 15.15
C ASP A 76 -7.43 0.31 15.50
N VAL A 77 -7.39 1.31 16.38
CA VAL A 77 -6.14 1.95 16.83
C VAL A 77 -5.24 0.95 17.56
N GLN A 78 -5.80 0.04 18.32
CA GLN A 78 -5.03 -0.96 19.06
C GLN A 78 -4.34 -1.96 18.11
N ALA A 79 -5.06 -2.45 17.10
CA ALA A 79 -4.48 -3.34 16.08
C ALA A 79 -3.37 -2.64 15.30
N LEU A 80 -3.58 -1.38 14.92
CA LEU A 80 -2.58 -0.58 14.20
C LEU A 80 -1.33 -0.37 15.06
N SER A 81 -1.50 0.02 16.32
CA SER A 81 -0.41 0.23 17.26
C SER A 81 0.40 -1.05 17.48
N ALA A 82 -0.29 -2.18 17.68
CA ALA A 82 0.37 -3.48 17.83
C ALA A 82 1.17 -3.86 16.59
N ARG A 83 0.62 -3.62 15.40
CA ARG A 83 1.29 -3.90 14.13
C ARG A 83 2.56 -3.07 13.97
N LEU A 84 2.50 -1.78 14.29
CA LEU A 84 3.67 -0.90 14.22
C LEU A 84 4.75 -1.31 15.24
N ALA A 85 4.36 -1.73 16.44
CA ALA A 85 5.30 -2.24 17.44
C ALA A 85 6.01 -3.51 16.98
N GLU A 86 5.35 -4.37 16.20
CA GLU A 86 5.96 -5.58 15.64
C GLU A 86 7.07 -5.29 14.61
N PHE A 87 7.01 -4.15 13.92
CA PHE A 87 8.01 -3.79 12.91
C PHE A 87 9.43 -3.76 13.46
N SER A 88 9.61 -3.36 14.71
CA SER A 88 10.93 -3.35 15.36
C SER A 88 11.50 -4.76 15.58
N ARG A 89 10.70 -5.79 15.43
CA ARG A 89 11.05 -7.20 15.71
C ARG A 89 11.06 -8.07 14.45
N ILE A 90 10.64 -7.54 13.30
CA ILE A 90 10.65 -8.28 12.04
C ILE A 90 12.09 -8.52 11.62
N ASP A 91 12.41 -9.76 11.29
CA ASP A 91 13.72 -10.09 10.76
C ASP A 91 13.91 -9.57 9.33
N HIS A 92 15.17 -9.34 8.96
CA HIS A 92 15.51 -8.77 7.66
C HIS A 92 15.00 -9.62 6.48
N ASP A 93 15.12 -10.94 6.56
CA ASP A 93 14.72 -11.83 5.45
C ASP A 93 13.21 -11.82 5.22
N THR A 94 12.42 -11.79 6.29
CA THR A 94 10.96 -11.66 6.20
C THR A 94 10.58 -10.32 5.56
N LEU A 95 11.20 -9.23 6.01
CA LEU A 95 10.95 -7.90 5.49
C LEU A 95 11.29 -7.80 4.00
N GLU A 96 12.45 -8.29 3.58
CA GLU A 96 12.88 -8.33 2.18
C GLU A 96 11.93 -9.15 1.32
N SER A 97 11.45 -10.28 1.82
CA SER A 97 10.47 -11.12 1.12
C SER A 97 9.15 -10.37 0.86
N VAL A 98 8.66 -9.65 1.87
CA VAL A 98 7.42 -8.85 1.74
C VAL A 98 7.61 -7.72 0.74
N ILE A 99 8.72 -6.99 0.83
CA ILE A 99 9.03 -5.89 -0.10
C ILE A 99 9.11 -6.39 -1.54
N THR A 100 9.78 -7.51 -1.76
CA THR A 100 9.92 -8.12 -3.09
C THR A 100 8.56 -8.49 -3.67
N ARG A 101 7.71 -9.15 -2.88
CA ARG A 101 6.34 -9.51 -3.32
C ARG A 101 5.47 -8.29 -3.59
N ALA A 102 5.63 -7.24 -2.79
CA ALA A 102 4.91 -5.98 -3.01
C ALA A 102 5.27 -5.36 -4.36
N ARG A 103 6.55 -5.30 -4.67
CA ARG A 103 7.04 -4.79 -5.96
C ARG A 103 6.54 -5.62 -7.14
N GLU A 104 6.60 -6.94 -7.02
CA GLU A 104 6.09 -7.86 -8.04
C GLU A 104 4.60 -7.69 -8.25
N LYS A 105 3.82 -7.53 -7.19
CA LYS A 105 2.37 -7.32 -7.25
C LYS A 105 2.03 -6.06 -8.06
N VAL A 106 2.70 -4.95 -7.76
CA VAL A 106 2.48 -3.69 -8.50
C VAL A 106 2.92 -3.83 -9.96
N ALA A 107 4.07 -4.43 -10.20
CA ALA A 107 4.60 -4.60 -11.56
C ALA A 107 3.72 -5.50 -12.43
N GLN A 108 3.12 -6.54 -11.88
CA GLN A 108 2.31 -7.51 -12.62
C GLN A 108 0.87 -7.06 -12.80
N ASP A 109 0.24 -6.58 -11.74
CA ASP A 109 -1.21 -6.38 -11.71
C ASP A 109 -1.63 -4.91 -11.85
N PHE A 110 -0.77 -3.98 -11.52
CA PHE A 110 -1.11 -2.56 -11.41
C PHE A 110 -0.25 -1.63 -12.29
N ASN A 111 0.59 -2.17 -13.18
CA ASN A 111 1.25 -1.32 -14.16
C ASN A 111 0.32 -1.02 -15.35
N GLN A 112 0.58 0.08 -16.05
CA GLN A 112 -0.26 0.55 -17.16
C GLN A 112 -0.40 -0.49 -18.29
N GLN A 113 0.65 -1.21 -18.59
CA GLN A 113 0.64 -2.22 -19.65
C GLN A 113 -0.21 -3.44 -19.28
N ALA A 114 -0.13 -3.89 -18.01
CA ALA A 114 -0.95 -4.98 -17.51
C ALA A 114 -2.43 -4.61 -17.51
N ILE A 115 -2.78 -3.42 -17.04
CA ILE A 115 -4.15 -2.90 -17.03
C ILE A 115 -4.68 -2.80 -18.46
N ASN A 116 -3.91 -2.26 -19.40
CA ASN A 116 -4.31 -2.12 -20.79
C ASN A 116 -4.54 -3.48 -21.46
N ARG A 117 -3.71 -4.49 -21.15
CA ARG A 117 -3.91 -5.86 -21.67
C ARG A 117 -5.18 -6.49 -21.13
N GLN A 118 -5.47 -6.33 -19.86
CA GLN A 118 -6.70 -6.84 -19.25
C GLN A 118 -7.92 -6.19 -19.86
N LEU A 119 -7.89 -4.86 -20.04
CA LEU A 119 -8.99 -4.12 -20.66
C LEU A 119 -9.20 -4.58 -22.10
N ALA A 120 -8.14 -4.70 -22.91
CA ALA A 120 -8.24 -5.18 -24.27
C ALA A 120 -8.84 -6.58 -24.37
N SER A 121 -8.45 -7.48 -23.47
CA SER A 121 -8.99 -8.83 -23.38
C SER A 121 -10.49 -8.82 -23.09
N LEU A 122 -10.94 -7.99 -22.14
CA LEU A 122 -12.35 -7.84 -21.80
C LEU A 122 -13.17 -7.31 -22.99
N LEU A 123 -12.63 -6.33 -23.71
CA LEU A 123 -13.31 -5.75 -24.86
C LEU A 123 -13.45 -6.74 -26.04
N GLN A 124 -12.54 -7.70 -26.18
CA GLN A 124 -12.61 -8.74 -27.21
C GLN A 124 -13.68 -9.79 -26.92
N THR A 125 -14.15 -9.92 -25.69
CA THR A 125 -15.18 -10.90 -25.29
C THR A 125 -16.61 -10.36 -25.43
N ILE A 126 -16.77 -9.09 -25.75
CA ILE A 126 -18.06 -8.44 -25.96
C ILE A 126 -18.53 -8.63 -27.43
#